data_e5df9b2e720efc0f971432508ab566a0
#
_entry.id   e5df9b2e720efc0f971432508ab566a0
#
_cell.length_a   1.000
_cell.length_b   1.000
_cell.length_c   1.000
_cell.angle_alpha   90.00
_cell.angle_beta   90.00
_cell.angle_gamma   90.00
#
_symmetry.space_group_name_H-M   'P 1'
#
loop_
_entity.id
_entity.type
_entity.pdbx_description
1 polymer ?
#
loop_
_entity_poly.entity_id
_entity_poly.type
_entity_poly.pdbx_seq_one_letter_code
_entity_poly.pdbx_strand_id
1 'polypeptide(L)'
;MSDSFSGELWHGVAGVYDAILAHPFLTGLTDGSLPHDAFAFYVVQDAIYLHGYAQALAAVASRAPTPGQTEMFARHAAEAIAVEKTLHGSLLTDLGIDPVTAEQAEPAPANLAYTSYLLATASTGSYAEGVGAVLPCYWIYWEVGKELLRRGSSDPRYQQWIDMYSSEEFGDVVREVIDVTDELGPGLGAPERDRVHRHFLATSRYEWMFWDMGYHKEAWPV
;
A
#
# COMPACT_ATOMS: atom_id res chain seq x y z
N MET A 1 -5.72 12.94 -17.36
CA MET A 1 -4.74 12.04 -16.72
C MET A 1 -3.85 11.27 -17.71
N SER A 2 -4.04 11.32 -19.03
CA SER A 2 -3.27 10.52 -20.01
C SER A 2 -1.92 11.12 -20.46
N ASP A 3 -1.60 12.33 -20.09
CA ASP A 3 -0.38 13.02 -20.56
C ASP A 3 0.69 13.24 -19.48
N SER A 4 0.44 12.78 -18.23
CA SER A 4 1.40 12.84 -17.12
C SER A 4 2.16 11.53 -16.93
N PHE A 5 3.33 11.58 -16.29
CA PHE A 5 4.13 10.37 -16.05
C PHE A 5 3.43 9.39 -15.10
N SER A 6 2.78 9.89 -14.06
CA SER A 6 1.94 9.07 -13.19
C SER A 6 0.79 8.42 -13.96
N GLY A 7 0.15 9.15 -14.88
CA GLY A 7 -0.89 8.61 -15.76
C GLY A 7 -0.41 7.47 -16.65
N GLU A 8 0.83 7.55 -17.17
CA GLU A 8 1.45 6.45 -17.92
C GLU A 8 1.67 5.22 -17.04
N LEU A 9 2.18 5.42 -15.81
CA LEU A 9 2.38 4.33 -14.82
C LEU A 9 1.05 3.63 -14.51
N TRP A 10 0.01 4.41 -14.21
CA TRP A 10 -1.32 3.89 -13.90
C TRP A 10 -1.93 3.10 -15.07
N HIS A 11 -1.82 3.63 -16.28
CA HIS A 11 -2.31 2.91 -17.46
C HIS A 11 -1.59 1.57 -17.65
N GLY A 12 -0.29 1.52 -17.33
CA GLY A 12 0.51 0.29 -17.40
C GLY A 12 0.09 -0.83 -16.45
N VAL A 13 -0.70 -0.53 -15.42
CA VAL A 13 -1.18 -1.51 -14.43
C VAL A 13 -2.70 -1.70 -14.43
N ALA A 14 -3.43 -1.16 -15.41
CA ALA A 14 -4.89 -1.22 -15.46
C ALA A 14 -5.42 -2.67 -15.30
N GLY A 15 -4.82 -3.65 -15.96
CA GLY A 15 -5.21 -5.05 -15.82
C GLY A 15 -4.92 -5.65 -14.44
N VAL A 16 -3.90 -5.15 -13.72
CA VAL A 16 -3.63 -5.55 -12.33
C VAL A 16 -4.70 -4.94 -11.42
N TYR A 17 -5.03 -3.67 -11.62
CA TYR A 17 -6.09 -2.99 -10.86
C TYR A 17 -7.46 -3.65 -11.05
N ASP A 18 -7.82 -4.02 -12.29
CA ASP A 18 -9.07 -4.75 -12.56
C ASP A 18 -9.08 -6.10 -11.83
N ALA A 19 -7.96 -6.82 -11.81
CA ALA A 19 -7.83 -8.09 -11.08
C ALA A 19 -7.93 -7.89 -9.56
N ILE A 20 -7.42 -6.78 -9.04
CA ILE A 20 -7.55 -6.39 -7.63
C ILE A 20 -9.02 -6.18 -7.28
N LEU A 21 -9.75 -5.36 -8.05
CA LEU A 21 -11.18 -5.09 -7.79
C LEU A 21 -12.06 -6.34 -7.87
N ALA A 22 -11.67 -7.33 -8.68
CA ALA A 22 -12.35 -8.61 -8.78
C ALA A 22 -11.94 -9.64 -7.70
N HIS A 23 -10.96 -9.30 -6.86
CA HIS A 23 -10.44 -10.24 -5.86
C HIS A 23 -11.50 -10.57 -4.80
N PRO A 24 -11.67 -11.86 -4.40
CA PRO A 24 -12.68 -12.27 -3.44
C PRO A 24 -12.53 -11.61 -2.06
N PHE A 25 -11.32 -11.21 -1.66
CA PHE A 25 -11.13 -10.41 -0.45
C PHE A 25 -11.91 -9.08 -0.52
N LEU A 26 -11.73 -8.31 -1.61
CA LEU A 26 -12.35 -7.00 -1.76
C LEU A 26 -13.87 -7.08 -2.01
N THR A 27 -14.30 -8.04 -2.82
CA THR A 27 -15.74 -8.26 -3.02
C THR A 27 -16.41 -8.68 -1.72
N GLY A 28 -15.75 -9.53 -0.93
CA GLY A 28 -16.23 -10.01 0.35
C GLY A 28 -16.32 -8.92 1.44
N LEU A 29 -15.51 -7.85 1.35
CA LEU A 29 -15.67 -6.69 2.24
C LEU A 29 -17.04 -6.02 2.06
N THR A 30 -17.53 -5.92 0.82
CA THR A 30 -18.77 -5.20 0.51
C THR A 30 -20.02 -6.08 0.59
N ASP A 31 -19.95 -7.35 0.23
CA ASP A 31 -21.07 -8.28 0.27
C ASP A 31 -21.18 -9.07 1.60
N GLY A 32 -20.21 -8.89 2.50
CA GLY A 32 -20.18 -9.54 3.82
C GLY A 32 -19.73 -11.01 3.79
N SER A 33 -19.25 -11.51 2.67
CA SER A 33 -18.81 -12.91 2.54
C SER A 33 -17.37 -13.15 2.97
N LEU A 34 -16.56 -12.09 3.19
CA LEU A 34 -15.17 -12.24 3.67
C LEU A 34 -15.17 -12.89 5.06
N PRO A 35 -14.46 -13.99 5.26
CA PRO A 35 -14.33 -14.58 6.58
C PRO A 35 -13.62 -13.63 7.57
N HIS A 36 -14.17 -13.49 8.78
CA HIS A 36 -13.60 -12.61 9.81
C HIS A 36 -12.16 -12.97 10.17
N ASP A 37 -11.80 -14.24 10.15
CA ASP A 37 -10.46 -14.72 10.43
C ASP A 37 -9.46 -14.37 9.30
N ALA A 38 -9.92 -14.31 8.04
CA ALA A 38 -9.11 -13.82 6.92
C ALA A 38 -8.86 -12.31 7.05
N PHE A 39 -9.89 -11.53 7.41
CA PHE A 39 -9.72 -10.11 7.67
C PHE A 39 -8.80 -9.86 8.88
N ALA A 40 -8.96 -10.62 9.96
CA ALA A 40 -8.11 -10.56 11.14
C ALA A 40 -6.64 -10.85 10.81
N PHE A 41 -6.39 -11.89 10.02
CA PHE A 41 -5.04 -12.21 9.53
C PHE A 41 -4.47 -11.07 8.69
N TYR A 42 -5.26 -10.52 7.75
CA TYR A 42 -4.87 -9.39 6.93
C TYR A 42 -4.46 -8.17 7.80
N VAL A 43 -5.25 -7.80 8.81
CA VAL A 43 -4.97 -6.65 9.69
C VAL A 43 -3.65 -6.86 10.46
N VAL A 44 -3.36 -8.08 10.94
CA VAL A 44 -2.07 -8.39 11.58
C VAL A 44 -0.91 -8.27 10.59
N GLN A 45 -1.07 -8.79 9.39
CA GLN A 45 -0.03 -8.69 8.36
C GLN A 45 0.18 -7.25 7.87
N ASP A 46 -0.88 -6.45 7.84
CA ASP A 46 -0.82 -5.03 7.48
C ASP A 46 -0.01 -4.21 8.51
N ALA A 47 -0.18 -4.49 9.81
CA ALA A 47 0.64 -3.88 10.86
C ALA A 47 2.14 -4.17 10.67
N ILE A 48 2.50 -5.41 10.36
CA ILE A 48 3.88 -5.80 10.05
C ILE A 48 4.38 -5.09 8.78
N TYR A 49 3.53 -5.03 7.74
CA TYR A 49 3.85 -4.38 6.47
C TYR A 49 4.14 -2.88 6.66
N LEU A 50 3.28 -2.16 7.38
CA LEU A 50 3.41 -0.71 7.60
C LEU A 50 4.73 -0.34 8.28
N HIS A 51 5.26 -1.20 9.16
CA HIS A 51 6.57 -1.00 9.73
C HIS A 51 7.69 -1.03 8.65
N GLY A 52 7.69 -2.03 7.78
CA GLY A 52 8.63 -2.13 6.66
C GLY A 52 8.44 -1.02 5.63
N TYR A 53 7.18 -0.66 5.36
CA TYR A 53 6.83 0.44 4.47
C TYR A 53 7.34 1.79 4.98
N ALA A 54 7.18 2.09 6.27
CA ALA A 54 7.74 3.29 6.89
C ALA A 54 9.26 3.35 6.74
N GLN A 55 9.97 2.23 6.88
CA GLN A 55 11.42 2.17 6.64
C GLN A 55 11.76 2.47 5.16
N ALA A 56 10.98 1.95 4.22
CA ALA A 56 11.17 2.26 2.80
C ALA A 56 10.92 3.74 2.50
N LEU A 57 9.88 4.35 3.07
CA LEU A 57 9.59 5.77 2.95
C LEU A 57 10.72 6.64 3.54
N ALA A 58 11.27 6.26 4.70
CA ALA A 58 12.42 6.94 5.29
C ALA A 58 13.67 6.84 4.39
N ALA A 59 13.88 5.70 3.73
CA ALA A 59 14.95 5.52 2.76
C ALA A 59 14.74 6.42 1.53
N VAL A 60 13.51 6.54 1.02
CA VAL A 60 13.15 7.50 -0.06
C VAL A 60 13.40 8.94 0.40
N ALA A 61 12.94 9.32 1.61
CA ALA A 61 13.15 10.64 2.18
C ALA A 61 14.63 11.04 2.23
N SER A 62 15.50 10.10 2.65
CA SER A 62 16.94 10.35 2.76
C SER A 62 17.63 10.65 1.42
N ARG A 63 16.98 10.33 0.30
CA ARG A 63 17.50 10.47 -1.07
C ARG A 63 16.79 11.58 -1.85
N ALA A 64 15.78 12.21 -1.24
CA ALA A 64 15.00 13.27 -1.88
C ALA A 64 15.88 14.47 -2.25
N PRO A 65 15.72 15.02 -3.46
CA PRO A 65 16.60 16.10 -3.96
C PRO A 65 16.29 17.47 -3.35
N THR A 66 15.13 17.62 -2.69
CA THR A 66 14.70 18.89 -2.11
C THR A 66 14.31 18.74 -0.63
N PRO A 67 14.50 19.79 0.20
CA PRO A 67 14.05 19.75 1.61
C PRO A 67 12.56 19.45 1.75
N GLY A 68 11.70 20.00 0.88
CA GLY A 68 10.25 19.76 0.92
C GLY A 68 9.88 18.29 0.69
N GLN A 69 10.49 17.65 -0.30
CA GLN A 69 10.26 16.22 -0.56
C GLN A 69 10.85 15.34 0.56
N THR A 70 12.00 15.74 1.15
CA THR A 70 12.55 15.07 2.34
C THR A 70 11.57 15.13 3.52
N GLU A 71 11.05 16.32 3.82
CA GLU A 71 10.07 16.53 4.90
C GLU A 71 8.79 15.71 4.65
N MET A 72 8.26 15.75 3.43
CA MET A 72 7.05 15.03 3.04
C MET A 72 7.18 13.52 3.27
N PHE A 73 8.20 12.87 2.70
CA PHE A 73 8.37 11.41 2.87
C PHE A 73 8.74 11.02 4.31
N ALA A 74 9.47 11.87 5.06
CA ALA A 74 9.73 11.62 6.47
C ALA A 74 8.45 11.72 7.32
N ARG A 75 7.57 12.68 7.02
CA ARG A 75 6.24 12.79 7.63
C ARG A 75 5.38 11.57 7.30
N HIS A 76 5.31 11.16 6.02
CA HIS A 76 4.57 9.96 5.63
C HIS A 76 5.08 8.68 6.31
N ALA A 77 6.41 8.56 6.50
CA ALA A 77 6.98 7.45 7.27
C ALA A 77 6.52 7.45 8.73
N ALA A 78 6.47 8.62 9.38
CA ALA A 78 5.99 8.75 10.75
C ALA A 78 4.48 8.49 10.85
N GLU A 79 3.69 8.97 9.88
CA GLU A 79 2.24 8.75 9.82
C GLU A 79 1.89 7.28 9.60
N ALA A 80 2.63 6.54 8.77
CA ALA A 80 2.43 5.11 8.59
C ALA A 80 2.54 4.34 9.93
N ILE A 81 3.52 4.69 10.78
CA ILE A 81 3.64 4.12 12.13
C ILE A 81 2.51 4.59 13.05
N ALA A 82 2.01 5.83 12.90
CA ALA A 82 0.91 6.34 13.72
C ALA A 82 -0.43 5.68 13.36
N VAL A 83 -0.69 5.44 12.09
CA VAL A 83 -1.86 4.70 11.59
C VAL A 83 -1.86 3.28 12.14
N GLU A 84 -0.73 2.58 12.09
CA GLU A 84 -0.56 1.26 12.70
C GLU A 84 -1.06 1.27 14.15
N LYS A 85 -0.56 2.20 14.99
CA LYS A 85 -0.91 2.24 16.41
C LYS A 85 -2.38 2.57 16.68
N THR A 86 -3.00 3.40 15.85
CA THR A 86 -4.35 3.90 16.12
C THR A 86 -5.41 2.98 15.54
N LEU A 87 -5.29 2.63 14.26
CA LEU A 87 -6.28 1.82 13.55
C LEU A 87 -6.19 0.34 13.96
N HIS A 88 -4.96 -0.21 13.92
CA HIS A 88 -4.79 -1.61 14.29
C HIS A 88 -5.10 -1.84 15.76
N GLY A 89 -4.82 -0.88 16.66
CA GLY A 89 -5.21 -0.99 18.08
C GLY A 89 -6.72 -1.12 18.26
N SER A 90 -7.53 -0.35 17.54
CA SER A 90 -9.00 -0.44 17.61
C SER A 90 -9.52 -1.69 16.89
N LEU A 91 -9.08 -1.93 15.64
CA LEU A 91 -9.50 -3.11 14.86
C LEU A 91 -9.09 -4.43 15.50
N LEU A 92 -7.87 -4.55 16.02
CA LEU A 92 -7.42 -5.74 16.73
C LEU A 92 -8.32 -6.02 17.94
N THR A 93 -8.68 -4.98 18.71
CA THR A 93 -9.60 -5.11 19.84
C THR A 93 -10.98 -5.59 19.41
N ASP A 94 -11.54 -4.98 18.36
CA ASP A 94 -12.86 -5.32 17.81
C ASP A 94 -12.91 -6.73 17.17
N LEU A 95 -11.75 -7.20 16.70
CA LEU A 95 -11.55 -8.56 16.18
C LEU A 95 -11.21 -9.58 17.27
N GLY A 96 -11.04 -9.14 18.53
CA GLY A 96 -10.68 -10.01 19.66
C GLY A 96 -9.25 -10.55 19.59
N ILE A 97 -8.36 -9.85 18.89
CA ILE A 97 -6.94 -10.25 18.78
C ILE A 97 -6.15 -9.60 19.91
N ASP A 98 -5.40 -10.42 20.64
CA ASP A 98 -4.47 -9.92 21.65
C ASP A 98 -3.30 -9.16 20.97
N PRO A 99 -3.05 -7.88 21.34
CA PRO A 99 -1.96 -7.09 20.77
C PRO A 99 -0.58 -7.77 20.87
N VAL A 100 -0.31 -8.48 21.96
CA VAL A 100 0.96 -9.21 22.12
C VAL A 100 1.11 -10.33 21.08
N THR A 101 0.01 -11.01 20.78
CA THR A 101 -0.01 -12.06 19.74
C THR A 101 0.22 -11.42 18.35
N ALA A 102 -0.36 -10.27 18.07
CA ALA A 102 -0.15 -9.54 16.83
C ALA A 102 1.31 -9.07 16.68
N GLU A 103 1.93 -8.54 17.73
CA GLU A 103 3.34 -8.11 17.72
C GLU A 103 4.34 -9.26 17.52
N GLN A 104 3.96 -10.48 17.91
CA GLN A 104 4.80 -11.69 17.76
C GLN A 104 4.55 -12.46 16.45
N ALA A 105 3.63 -12.00 15.63
CA ALA A 105 3.31 -12.67 14.37
C ALA A 105 4.49 -12.57 13.39
N GLU A 106 4.75 -13.67 12.68
CA GLU A 106 5.73 -13.67 11.60
C GLU A 106 5.14 -13.05 10.33
N PRO A 107 5.94 -12.30 9.54
CA PRO A 107 5.50 -11.87 8.23
C PRO A 107 5.25 -13.08 7.32
N ALA A 108 4.09 -13.13 6.69
CA ALA A 108 3.79 -14.12 5.67
C ALA A 108 4.75 -13.99 4.46
N PRO A 109 4.97 -15.06 3.67
CA PRO A 109 5.89 -15.04 2.54
C PRO A 109 5.70 -13.84 1.59
N ALA A 110 4.47 -13.54 1.19
CA ALA A 110 4.17 -12.41 0.31
C ALA A 110 4.49 -11.06 0.98
N ASN A 111 4.17 -10.90 2.27
CA ASN A 111 4.49 -9.69 3.02
C ASN A 111 6.00 -9.47 3.12
N LEU A 112 6.75 -10.49 3.51
CA LEU A 112 8.21 -10.40 3.58
C LEU A 112 8.85 -10.11 2.22
N ALA A 113 8.34 -10.73 1.16
CA ALA A 113 8.83 -10.49 -0.19
C ALA A 113 8.57 -9.03 -0.63
N TYR A 114 7.37 -8.52 -0.37
CA TYR A 114 6.98 -7.17 -0.74
C TYR A 114 7.80 -6.12 0.03
N THR A 115 7.86 -6.20 1.35
CA THR A 115 8.64 -5.25 2.18
C THR A 115 10.12 -5.30 1.85
N SER A 116 10.69 -6.50 1.61
CA SER A 116 12.08 -6.64 1.17
C SER A 116 12.33 -5.99 -0.19
N TYR A 117 11.40 -6.13 -1.14
CA TYR A 117 11.49 -5.49 -2.45
C TYR A 117 11.48 -3.96 -2.35
N LEU A 118 10.56 -3.41 -1.54
CA LEU A 118 10.47 -1.97 -1.28
C LEU A 118 11.76 -1.42 -0.69
N LEU A 119 12.25 -2.06 0.38
CA LEU A 119 13.49 -1.66 1.06
C LEU A 119 14.71 -1.75 0.14
N ALA A 120 14.84 -2.82 -0.63
CA ALA A 120 15.93 -2.97 -1.59
C ALA A 120 15.87 -1.87 -2.65
N THR A 121 14.71 -1.61 -3.25
CA THR A 121 14.55 -0.58 -4.29
C THR A 121 14.79 0.81 -3.73
N ALA A 122 14.20 1.16 -2.59
CA ALA A 122 14.36 2.47 -1.96
C ALA A 122 15.80 2.74 -1.52
N SER A 123 16.56 1.69 -1.13
CA SER A 123 17.94 1.83 -0.63
C SER A 123 18.98 1.82 -1.75
N THR A 124 18.78 1.10 -2.84
CA THR A 124 19.80 0.86 -3.88
C THR A 124 19.47 1.48 -5.24
N GLY A 125 18.17 1.70 -5.53
CA GLY A 125 17.70 2.33 -6.75
C GLY A 125 17.92 3.85 -6.77
N SER A 126 17.56 4.53 -7.85
CA SER A 126 17.50 6.00 -7.87
C SER A 126 16.32 6.50 -7.02
N TYR A 127 16.31 7.81 -6.73
CA TYR A 127 15.16 8.42 -6.04
C TYR A 127 13.84 8.16 -6.78
N ALA A 128 13.82 8.33 -8.09
CA ALA A 128 12.65 8.08 -8.91
C ALA A 128 12.20 6.61 -8.87
N GLU A 129 13.14 5.66 -8.86
CA GLU A 129 12.83 4.23 -8.70
C GLU A 129 12.21 3.95 -7.33
N GLY A 130 12.72 4.57 -6.26
CA GLY A 130 12.15 4.47 -4.92
C GLY A 130 10.72 5.02 -4.86
N VAL A 131 10.49 6.23 -5.42
CA VAL A 131 9.14 6.84 -5.51
C VAL A 131 8.19 5.94 -6.30
N GLY A 132 8.62 5.44 -7.47
CA GLY A 132 7.81 4.53 -8.28
C GLY A 132 7.48 3.20 -7.60
N ALA A 133 8.35 2.73 -6.72
CA ALA A 133 8.12 1.50 -5.97
C ALA A 133 7.12 1.69 -4.81
N VAL A 134 7.12 2.83 -4.12
CA VAL A 134 6.22 3.06 -2.98
C VAL A 134 4.84 3.59 -3.39
N LEU A 135 4.71 4.21 -4.56
CA LEU A 135 3.47 4.85 -5.00
C LEU A 135 2.25 3.91 -5.11
N PRO A 136 2.36 2.63 -5.57
CA PRO A 136 1.20 1.74 -5.65
C PRO A 136 0.47 1.55 -4.34
N CYS A 137 1.15 1.43 -3.21
CA CYS A 137 0.54 1.29 -1.89
C CYS A 137 -0.38 2.48 -1.54
N TYR A 138 0.00 3.69 -1.88
CA TYR A 138 -0.85 4.86 -1.73
C TYR A 138 -2.02 4.84 -2.72
N TRP A 139 -1.72 4.78 -4.01
CA TRP A 139 -2.69 5.08 -5.04
C TRP A 139 -3.72 3.97 -5.22
N ILE A 140 -3.28 2.71 -5.23
CA ILE A 140 -4.19 1.57 -5.38
C ILE A 140 -5.16 1.50 -4.20
N TYR A 141 -4.68 1.68 -2.96
CA TYR A 141 -5.56 1.66 -1.79
C TYR A 141 -6.60 2.79 -1.81
N TRP A 142 -6.21 3.99 -2.25
CA TRP A 142 -7.17 5.09 -2.38
C TRP A 142 -8.23 4.82 -3.46
N GLU A 143 -7.83 4.35 -4.63
CA GLU A 143 -8.78 4.01 -5.71
C GLU A 143 -9.71 2.85 -5.30
N VAL A 144 -9.16 1.82 -4.65
CA VAL A 144 -9.95 0.71 -4.07
C VAL A 144 -10.91 1.23 -3.02
N GLY A 145 -10.46 2.04 -2.08
CA GLY A 145 -11.31 2.65 -1.04
C GLY A 145 -12.50 3.40 -1.63
N LYS A 146 -12.27 4.26 -2.63
CA LYS A 146 -13.32 5.00 -3.34
C LYS A 146 -14.31 4.09 -4.07
N GLU A 147 -13.82 3.02 -4.70
CA GLU A 147 -14.70 2.08 -5.41
C GLU A 147 -15.57 1.29 -4.43
N LEU A 148 -14.98 0.81 -3.33
CA LEU A 148 -15.73 0.07 -2.31
C LEU A 148 -16.73 0.96 -1.55
N LEU A 149 -16.40 2.24 -1.32
CA LEU A 149 -17.31 3.20 -0.67
C LEU A 149 -18.64 3.34 -1.40
N ARG A 150 -18.65 3.20 -2.73
CA ARG A 150 -19.91 3.26 -3.54
C ARG A 150 -20.88 2.16 -3.18
N ARG A 151 -20.41 1.04 -2.69
CA ARG A 151 -21.20 -0.12 -2.29
C ARG A 151 -21.42 -0.14 -0.78
N GLY A 152 -20.41 0.28 -0.01
CA GLY A 152 -20.37 0.18 1.43
C GLY A 152 -20.29 -1.26 1.93
N SER A 153 -20.25 -1.41 3.24
CA SER A 153 -20.30 -2.71 3.92
C SER A 153 -21.32 -2.69 5.05
N SER A 154 -22.02 -3.80 5.26
CA SER A 154 -22.89 -3.99 6.41
C SER A 154 -22.12 -4.36 7.70
N ASP A 155 -20.87 -4.83 7.58
CA ASP A 155 -19.98 -5.08 8.73
C ASP A 155 -19.25 -3.78 9.09
N PRO A 156 -19.42 -3.26 10.32
CA PRO A 156 -18.83 -1.98 10.72
C PRO A 156 -17.29 -1.98 10.69
N ARG A 157 -16.65 -3.14 10.86
CA ARG A 157 -15.17 -3.26 10.81
C ARG A 157 -14.67 -3.10 9.38
N TYR A 158 -15.36 -3.70 8.42
CA TYR A 158 -15.05 -3.55 7.00
C TYR A 158 -15.37 -2.13 6.52
N GLN A 159 -16.48 -1.55 7.01
CA GLN A 159 -16.81 -0.17 6.69
C GLN A 159 -15.76 0.81 7.22
N GLN A 160 -15.24 0.61 8.44
CA GLN A 160 -14.16 1.43 8.99
C GLN A 160 -12.90 1.40 8.12
N TRP A 161 -12.52 0.23 7.59
CA TRP A 161 -11.42 0.09 6.65
C TRP A 161 -11.69 0.85 5.34
N ILE A 162 -12.90 0.70 4.79
CA ILE A 162 -13.32 1.40 3.57
C ILE A 162 -13.29 2.93 3.78
N ASP A 163 -13.84 3.42 4.89
CA ASP A 163 -13.90 4.85 5.20
C ASP A 163 -12.51 5.47 5.30
N MET A 164 -11.58 4.76 5.92
CA MET A 164 -10.20 5.22 6.05
C MET A 164 -9.53 5.42 4.68
N TYR A 165 -9.52 4.38 3.85
CA TYR A 165 -8.83 4.44 2.55
C TYR A 165 -9.56 5.27 1.50
N SER A 166 -10.87 5.55 1.68
CA SER A 166 -11.63 6.45 0.82
C SER A 166 -11.63 7.91 1.27
N SER A 167 -11.02 8.22 2.42
CA SER A 167 -11.02 9.57 3.00
C SER A 167 -10.28 10.59 2.12
N GLU A 168 -10.72 11.86 2.18
CA GLU A 168 -10.02 12.95 1.50
C GLU A 168 -8.63 13.21 2.12
N GLU A 169 -8.48 12.99 3.42
CA GLU A 169 -7.18 13.10 4.11
C GLU A 169 -6.15 12.13 3.51
N PHE A 170 -6.55 10.87 3.32
CA PHE A 170 -5.69 9.90 2.65
C PHE A 170 -5.47 10.28 1.18
N GLY A 171 -6.52 10.78 0.50
CA GLY A 171 -6.43 11.28 -0.86
C GLY A 171 -5.43 12.42 -1.03
N ASP A 172 -5.32 13.34 -0.06
CA ASP A 172 -4.33 14.43 -0.08
C ASP A 172 -2.91 13.88 -0.02
N VAL A 173 -2.64 12.92 0.87
CA VAL A 173 -1.35 12.23 0.97
C VAL A 173 -0.98 11.52 -0.33
N VAL A 174 -1.94 10.86 -0.98
CA VAL A 174 -1.71 10.20 -2.28
C VAL A 174 -1.36 11.21 -3.37
N ARG A 175 -2.09 12.34 -3.43
CA ARG A 175 -1.85 13.39 -4.42
C ARG A 175 -0.44 13.99 -4.29
N GLU A 176 0.08 14.19 -3.07
CA GLU A 176 1.45 14.67 -2.86
C GLU A 176 2.48 13.76 -3.54
N VAL A 177 2.33 12.43 -3.46
CA VAL A 177 3.27 11.49 -4.09
C VAL A 177 3.07 11.40 -5.61
N ILE A 178 1.83 11.53 -6.10
CA ILE A 178 1.53 11.62 -7.53
C ILE A 178 2.19 12.88 -8.12
N ASP A 179 2.06 14.03 -7.46
CA ASP A 179 2.66 15.29 -7.90
C ASP A 179 4.19 15.18 -8.00
N VAL A 180 4.85 14.61 -6.99
CA VAL A 180 6.30 14.33 -7.03
C VAL A 180 6.65 13.42 -8.21
N THR A 181 5.84 12.40 -8.46
CA THR A 181 6.06 11.49 -9.60
C THR A 181 5.98 12.22 -10.94
N ASP A 182 5.02 13.13 -11.09
CA ASP A 182 4.85 13.92 -12.30
C ASP A 182 5.96 14.96 -12.45
N GLU A 183 6.45 15.57 -11.37
CA GLU A 183 7.63 16.45 -11.39
C GLU A 183 8.90 15.74 -11.84
N LEU A 184 9.07 14.47 -11.47
CA LEU A 184 10.24 13.66 -11.85
C LEU A 184 10.22 13.27 -13.35
N GLY A 185 9.04 12.96 -13.89
CA GLY A 185 8.88 12.40 -15.22
C GLY A 185 9.66 13.08 -16.34
N PRO A 186 9.59 14.43 -16.49
CA PRO A 186 10.31 15.15 -17.55
C PRO A 186 11.84 15.06 -17.47
N GLY A 187 12.39 14.84 -16.29
CA GLY A 187 13.85 14.73 -16.05
C GLY A 187 14.43 13.33 -16.27
N LEU A 188 13.59 12.31 -16.39
CA LEU A 188 14.05 10.92 -16.50
C LEU A 188 14.45 10.57 -17.94
N GLY A 189 15.66 10.02 -18.09
CA GLY A 189 16.05 9.35 -19.34
C GLY A 189 15.29 8.05 -19.56
N ALA A 190 15.15 7.61 -20.82
CA ALA A 190 14.39 6.41 -21.16
C ALA A 190 14.76 5.16 -20.33
N PRO A 191 16.05 4.82 -20.09
CA PRO A 191 16.37 3.64 -19.29
C PRO A 191 15.91 3.73 -17.82
N GLU A 192 15.91 4.92 -17.23
CA GLU A 192 15.45 5.13 -15.85
C GLU A 192 13.93 5.10 -15.79
N ARG A 193 13.26 5.73 -16.74
CA ARG A 193 11.83 5.68 -16.90
C ARG A 193 11.31 4.24 -16.99
N ASP A 194 11.99 3.39 -17.80
CA ASP A 194 11.68 1.96 -17.90
C ASP A 194 11.86 1.21 -16.57
N ARG A 195 12.87 1.61 -15.77
CA ARG A 195 13.05 1.01 -14.42
C ARG A 195 11.94 1.40 -13.47
N VAL A 196 11.54 2.68 -13.45
CA VAL A 196 10.39 3.15 -12.65
C VAL A 196 9.12 2.38 -13.02
N HIS A 197 8.83 2.24 -14.32
CA HIS A 197 7.68 1.43 -14.79
C HIS A 197 7.73 -0.01 -14.27
N ARG A 198 8.91 -0.65 -14.33
CA ARG A 198 9.06 -2.03 -13.81
C ARG A 198 8.81 -2.13 -12.31
N HIS A 199 9.32 -1.16 -11.54
CA HIS A 199 9.11 -1.13 -10.09
C HIS A 199 7.65 -0.89 -9.74
N PHE A 200 7.00 0.08 -10.39
CA PHE A 200 5.58 0.35 -10.21
C PHE A 200 4.71 -0.87 -10.54
N LEU A 201 4.96 -1.54 -11.67
CA LEU A 201 4.25 -2.78 -12.03
C LEU A 201 4.51 -3.91 -11.03
N ALA A 202 5.76 -4.08 -10.58
CA ALA A 202 6.10 -5.14 -9.63
C ALA A 202 5.38 -4.94 -8.29
N THR A 203 5.39 -3.72 -7.75
CA THR A 203 4.73 -3.41 -6.48
C THR A 203 3.21 -3.42 -6.60
N SER A 204 2.63 -3.01 -7.74
CA SER A 204 1.20 -3.19 -8.00
C SER A 204 0.78 -4.68 -7.98
N ARG A 205 1.64 -5.59 -8.47
CA ARG A 205 1.39 -7.03 -8.35
C ARG A 205 1.51 -7.52 -6.92
N TYR A 206 2.43 -6.96 -6.13
CA TYR A 206 2.51 -7.26 -4.70
C TYR A 206 1.27 -6.79 -3.95
N GLU A 207 0.60 -5.68 -4.37
CA GLU A 207 -0.70 -5.30 -3.80
C GLU A 207 -1.74 -6.39 -4.01
N TRP A 208 -1.85 -6.93 -5.22
CA TRP A 208 -2.76 -8.06 -5.47
C TRP A 208 -2.42 -9.26 -4.58
N MET A 209 -1.12 -9.61 -4.49
CA MET A 209 -0.65 -10.72 -3.66
C MET A 209 -0.92 -10.49 -2.18
N PHE A 210 -0.95 -9.24 -1.72
CA PHE A 210 -1.20 -8.92 -0.32
C PHE A 210 -2.65 -9.24 0.08
N TRP A 211 -3.63 -8.95 -0.77
CA TRP A 211 -5.02 -9.38 -0.55
C TRP A 211 -5.18 -10.89 -0.69
N ASP A 212 -4.50 -11.52 -1.62
CA ASP A 212 -4.53 -12.99 -1.81
C ASP A 212 -3.94 -13.71 -0.59
N MET A 213 -2.81 -13.22 -0.08
CA MET A 213 -2.20 -13.65 1.19
C MET A 213 -3.20 -13.55 2.35
N GLY A 214 -3.88 -12.41 2.49
CA GLY A 214 -4.89 -12.19 3.53
C GLY A 214 -6.07 -13.15 3.40
N TYR A 215 -6.59 -13.32 2.18
CA TYR A 215 -7.73 -14.20 1.90
C TYR A 215 -7.44 -15.66 2.21
N HIS A 216 -6.27 -16.15 1.80
CA HIS A 216 -5.85 -17.54 2.01
C HIS A 216 -5.16 -17.76 3.36
N LYS A 217 -4.87 -16.70 4.12
CA LYS A 217 -4.07 -16.77 5.36
C LYS A 217 -2.75 -17.47 5.10
N GLU A 218 -2.00 -16.95 4.12
CA GLU A 218 -0.75 -17.55 3.66
C GLU A 218 0.23 -17.80 4.81
N ALA A 219 0.81 -18.98 4.85
CA ALA A 219 1.81 -19.37 5.83
C ALA A 219 3.04 -19.98 5.16
N TRP A 220 4.14 -19.99 5.88
CA TRP A 220 5.34 -20.70 5.42
C TRP A 220 5.06 -22.17 5.24
N PRO A 221 5.55 -22.80 4.16
CA PRO A 221 5.25 -24.23 3.87
C PRO A 221 6.04 -25.21 4.73
N VAL A 222 7.03 -24.72 5.50
CA VAL A 222 7.95 -25.51 6.34
C VAL A 222 8.18 -24.81 7.66
#